data_175fccd38b78138a379675202c1d2d8d
#
_entry.id   175fccd38b78138a379675202c1d2d8d
#
_cell.length_a   1.000
_cell.length_b   1.000
_cell.length_c   1.000
_cell.angle_alpha   90.00
_cell.angle_beta   90.00
_cell.angle_gamma   90.00
#
_symmetry.space_group_name_H-M   'P 1'
#
loop_
_entity.id
_entity.type
_entity.pdbx_description
1 polymer ?
#
loop_
_entity_poly.entity_id
_entity_poly.type
_entity_poly.pdbx_seq_one_letter_code
_entity_poly.pdbx_strand_id
1 'polypeptide(L)'
;MKKIMLLAGAAALLVTPAFADLAGELSTAQTHAGMAATQTDIMMVHKHLQHAVNCLVGPSDSMFDATAGNPCGKAGMGAIPDSTDAAQKTKLTAIASSAKSGVGNTDLAAAQKAAKDTADAIAAASK
;
A
#
# COMPACT_ATOMS: atom_id res chain seq x y z
N MET A 1 12.00 -21.07 61.13
CA MET A 1 12.13 -19.98 60.15
C MET A 1 11.53 -20.47 58.85
N LYS A 2 10.33 -19.97 58.50
CA LYS A 2 9.69 -20.35 57.23
C LYS A 2 10.21 -19.39 56.14
N LYS A 3 10.90 -19.93 55.15
CA LYS A 3 11.31 -19.19 53.94
C LYS A 3 10.10 -19.10 53.00
N ILE A 4 9.55 -17.90 52.83
CA ILE A 4 8.54 -17.63 51.85
C ILE A 4 9.26 -17.40 50.52
N MET A 5 9.16 -18.36 49.58
CA MET A 5 9.56 -18.15 48.19
C MET A 5 8.46 -17.35 47.49
N LEU A 6 8.77 -16.07 47.18
CA LEU A 6 7.97 -15.31 46.22
C LEU A 6 8.28 -15.85 44.81
N LEU A 7 7.34 -16.55 44.20
CA LEU A 7 7.34 -16.78 42.77
C LEU A 7 6.91 -15.46 42.11
N ALA A 8 7.88 -14.75 41.53
CA ALA A 8 7.58 -13.67 40.60
C ALA A 8 7.11 -14.28 39.29
N GLY A 9 5.80 -14.31 39.08
CA GLY A 9 5.20 -14.66 37.80
C GLY A 9 5.48 -13.57 36.79
N ALA A 10 6.42 -13.79 35.87
CA ALA A 10 6.57 -12.94 34.69
C ALA A 10 5.37 -13.19 33.76
N ALA A 11 4.40 -12.28 33.74
CA ALA A 11 3.37 -12.28 32.73
C ALA A 11 4.00 -11.83 31.41
N ALA A 12 4.34 -12.81 30.54
CA ALA A 12 4.72 -12.52 29.17
C ALA A 12 3.49 -11.99 28.45
N LEU A 13 3.47 -10.67 28.18
CA LEU A 13 2.52 -10.06 27.26
C LEU A 13 2.81 -10.60 25.87
N LEU A 14 2.04 -11.58 25.42
CA LEU A 14 2.02 -12.03 24.04
C LEU A 14 1.44 -10.89 23.20
N VAL A 15 2.30 -10.03 22.68
CA VAL A 15 1.93 -9.09 21.62
C VAL A 15 1.71 -9.94 20.37
N THR A 16 0.45 -10.26 20.07
CA THR A 16 0.11 -10.84 18.77
C THR A 16 0.41 -9.80 17.70
N PRO A 17 1.26 -10.09 16.69
CA PRO A 17 1.44 -9.17 15.59
C PRO A 17 0.08 -8.94 14.92
N ALA A 18 -0.27 -7.67 14.69
CA ALA A 18 -1.44 -7.34 13.88
C ALA A 18 -1.20 -7.95 12.49
N PHE A 19 -2.11 -8.82 12.06
CA PHE A 19 -2.03 -9.39 10.71
C PHE A 19 -2.26 -8.26 9.71
N ALA A 20 -1.33 -8.09 8.75
CA ALA A 20 -1.51 -7.19 7.64
C ALA A 20 -2.72 -7.61 6.80
N ASP A 21 -3.57 -6.66 6.44
CA ASP A 21 -4.69 -6.88 5.52
C ASP A 21 -4.23 -6.61 4.07
N LEU A 22 -3.46 -7.53 3.51
CA LEU A 22 -2.96 -7.44 2.14
C LEU A 22 -4.10 -7.26 1.12
N ALA A 23 -5.21 -7.97 1.30
CA ALA A 23 -6.37 -7.85 0.42
C ALA A 23 -6.99 -6.44 0.50
N GLY A 24 -7.08 -5.87 1.70
CA GLY A 24 -7.54 -4.50 1.93
C GLY A 24 -6.60 -3.46 1.31
N GLU A 25 -5.29 -3.64 1.42
CA GLU A 25 -4.29 -2.76 0.78
C GLU A 25 -4.41 -2.78 -0.74
N LEU A 26 -4.50 -3.97 -1.35
CA LEU A 26 -4.65 -4.12 -2.79
C LEU A 26 -5.99 -3.55 -3.30
N SER A 27 -7.08 -3.81 -2.60
CA SER A 27 -8.40 -3.27 -2.93
C SER A 27 -8.43 -1.75 -2.86
N THR A 28 -7.83 -1.16 -1.83
CA THR A 28 -7.75 0.29 -1.67
C THR A 28 -6.86 0.91 -2.74
N ALA A 29 -5.70 0.32 -3.04
CA ALA A 29 -4.82 0.76 -4.11
C ALA A 29 -5.53 0.74 -5.48
N GLN A 30 -6.23 -0.35 -5.79
CA GLN A 30 -7.01 -0.49 -7.02
C GLN A 30 -8.10 0.58 -7.12
N THR A 31 -8.83 0.81 -6.04
CA THR A 31 -9.90 1.82 -5.97
C THR A 31 -9.35 3.22 -6.27
N HIS A 32 -8.24 3.60 -5.64
CA HIS A 32 -7.64 4.92 -5.87
C HIS A 32 -7.07 5.06 -7.29
N ALA A 33 -6.47 4.02 -7.85
CA ALA A 33 -6.04 4.03 -9.26
C ALA A 33 -7.24 4.19 -10.21
N GLY A 34 -8.35 3.50 -9.94
CA GLY A 34 -9.59 3.65 -10.70
C GLY A 34 -10.19 5.06 -10.60
N MET A 35 -10.17 5.64 -9.40
CA MET A 35 -10.59 7.05 -9.20
C MET A 35 -9.71 8.01 -9.99
N ALA A 36 -8.38 7.83 -9.98
CA ALA A 36 -7.45 8.62 -10.75
C ALA A 36 -7.77 8.58 -12.26
N ALA A 37 -8.09 7.39 -12.78
CA ALA A 37 -8.38 7.20 -14.20
C ALA A 37 -9.59 8.00 -14.71
N THR A 38 -10.49 8.41 -13.82
CA THR A 38 -11.74 9.12 -14.16
C THR A 38 -11.72 10.61 -13.81
N GLN A 39 -10.65 11.11 -13.18
CA GLN A 39 -10.53 12.54 -12.87
C GLN A 39 -10.24 13.35 -14.11
N THR A 40 -10.83 14.55 -14.20
CA THR A 40 -10.60 15.51 -15.29
C THR A 40 -9.61 16.61 -14.94
N ASP A 41 -9.14 16.63 -13.70
CA ASP A 41 -8.11 17.52 -13.17
C ASP A 41 -6.83 16.73 -12.95
N ILE A 42 -5.72 17.17 -13.56
CA ILE A 42 -4.43 16.50 -13.49
C ILE A 42 -3.91 16.36 -12.05
N MET A 43 -4.17 17.35 -11.19
CA MET A 43 -3.75 17.31 -9.78
C MET A 43 -4.49 16.22 -9.01
N MET A 44 -5.77 16.01 -9.34
CA MET A 44 -6.57 14.94 -8.74
C MET A 44 -6.18 13.56 -9.27
N VAL A 45 -5.82 13.45 -10.56
CA VAL A 45 -5.23 12.23 -11.11
C VAL A 45 -3.96 11.88 -10.34
N HIS A 46 -3.04 12.83 -10.20
CA HIS A 46 -1.78 12.62 -9.47
C HIS A 46 -2.01 12.23 -8.01
N LYS A 47 -2.92 12.92 -7.32
CA LYS A 47 -3.23 12.64 -5.91
C LYS A 47 -3.75 11.22 -5.71
N HIS A 48 -4.75 10.81 -6.48
CA HIS A 48 -5.32 9.47 -6.34
C HIS A 48 -4.34 8.38 -6.80
N LEU A 49 -3.55 8.63 -7.84
CA LEU A 49 -2.54 7.69 -8.27
C LEU A 49 -1.41 7.54 -7.23
N GLN A 50 -1.01 8.66 -6.59
CA GLN A 50 -0.05 8.60 -5.47
C GLN A 50 -0.62 7.83 -4.25
N HIS A 51 -1.94 7.94 -3.98
CA HIS A 51 -2.58 7.10 -2.96
C HIS A 51 -2.43 5.61 -3.28
N ALA A 52 -2.60 5.22 -4.54
CA ALA A 52 -2.38 3.84 -4.97
C ALA A 52 -0.90 3.42 -4.76
N VAL A 53 0.06 4.26 -5.14
CA VAL A 53 1.49 4.03 -4.88
C VAL A 53 1.74 3.84 -3.38
N ASN A 54 1.22 4.75 -2.53
CA ASN A 54 1.40 4.70 -1.08
C ASN A 54 0.87 3.38 -0.47
N CYS A 55 -0.28 2.89 -0.96
CA CYS A 55 -0.82 1.60 -0.54
C CYS A 55 0.04 0.41 -0.96
N LEU A 56 0.67 0.49 -2.12
CA LEU A 56 1.54 -0.58 -2.61
C LEU A 56 2.86 -0.63 -1.87
N VAL A 57 3.53 0.50 -1.71
CA VAL A 57 4.91 0.54 -1.19
C VAL A 57 5.00 0.70 0.32
N GLY A 58 4.06 1.43 0.94
CA GLY A 58 4.08 1.74 2.36
C GLY A 58 5.11 2.80 2.77
N PRO A 59 5.06 3.25 4.05
CA PRO A 59 5.77 4.46 4.50
C PRO A 59 7.30 4.32 4.58
N SER A 60 7.85 3.11 4.48
CA SER A 60 9.30 2.88 4.53
C SER A 60 9.98 2.99 3.17
N ASP A 61 9.23 3.14 2.09
CA ASP A 61 9.75 3.18 0.71
C ASP A 61 9.95 4.62 0.24
N SER A 62 10.95 4.85 -0.61
CA SER A 62 11.27 6.17 -1.17
C SER A 62 10.21 6.72 -2.13
N MET A 63 9.36 5.87 -2.71
CA MET A 63 8.23 6.28 -3.55
C MET A 63 7.02 6.76 -2.74
N PHE A 64 7.01 6.53 -1.43
CA PHE A 64 5.94 6.98 -0.55
C PHE A 64 5.95 8.51 -0.43
N ASP A 65 4.78 9.11 -0.54
CA ASP A 65 4.58 10.54 -0.33
C ASP A 65 3.59 10.78 0.81
N ALA A 66 4.11 11.15 1.97
CA ALA A 66 3.30 11.42 3.16
C ALA A 66 2.36 12.62 2.96
N THR A 67 2.70 13.57 2.10
CA THR A 67 1.87 14.76 1.85
C THR A 67 0.59 14.43 1.07
N ALA A 68 0.62 13.37 0.27
CA ALA A 68 -0.58 12.86 -0.41
C ALA A 68 -1.55 12.18 0.56
N GLY A 69 -1.05 11.65 1.67
CA GLY A 69 -1.81 10.85 2.63
C GLY A 69 -1.62 9.34 2.44
N ASN A 70 -1.99 8.58 3.46
CA ASN A 70 -1.90 7.11 3.44
C ASN A 70 -3.26 6.48 3.70
N PRO A 71 -4.07 6.20 2.65
CA PRO A 71 -5.38 5.58 2.83
C PRO A 71 -5.30 4.13 3.33
N CYS A 72 -4.14 3.48 3.22
CA CYS A 72 -3.90 2.10 3.67
C CYS A 72 -3.23 2.00 5.06
N GLY A 73 -3.02 3.12 5.76
CA GLY A 73 -2.25 3.14 7.01
C GLY A 73 -2.80 2.26 8.15
N LYS A 74 -4.07 1.88 8.09
CA LYS A 74 -4.69 0.97 9.07
C LYS A 74 -4.72 -0.49 8.60
N ALA A 75 -4.48 -0.74 7.30
CA ALA A 75 -4.51 -2.09 6.73
C ALA A 75 -3.17 -2.82 6.93
N GLY A 76 -2.05 -2.09 6.86
CA GLY A 76 -0.73 -2.67 7.03
C GLY A 76 0.40 -1.71 6.71
N MET A 77 1.54 -2.28 6.35
CA MET A 77 2.79 -1.57 6.07
C MET A 77 3.01 -1.31 4.57
N GLY A 78 2.05 -1.66 3.73
CA GLY A 78 2.11 -1.62 2.29
C GLY A 78 2.03 -3.02 1.67
N ALA A 79 1.34 -3.14 0.54
CA ALA A 79 1.07 -4.45 -0.06
C ALA A 79 2.37 -5.20 -0.45
N ILE A 80 3.41 -4.47 -0.86
CA ILE A 80 4.70 -5.08 -1.21
C ILE A 80 5.40 -5.66 0.02
N PRO A 81 5.65 -4.91 1.12
CA PRO A 81 6.28 -5.49 2.30
C PRO A 81 5.42 -6.56 2.98
N ASP A 82 4.10 -6.44 2.92
CA ASP A 82 3.19 -7.36 3.58
C ASP A 82 2.89 -8.63 2.77
N SER A 83 3.19 -8.64 1.47
CA SER A 83 3.12 -9.87 0.66
C SER A 83 4.19 -10.88 1.10
N THR A 84 3.80 -12.14 1.23
CA THR A 84 4.71 -13.27 1.53
C THR A 84 5.17 -14.01 0.28
N ASP A 85 4.57 -13.73 -0.88
CA ASP A 85 4.88 -14.34 -2.17
C ASP A 85 5.89 -13.50 -2.94
N ALA A 86 7.07 -14.05 -3.24
CA ALA A 86 8.14 -13.34 -3.94
C ALA A 86 7.74 -12.93 -5.38
N ALA A 87 6.97 -13.75 -6.08
CA ALA A 87 6.47 -13.44 -7.42
C ALA A 87 5.46 -12.29 -7.39
N GLN A 88 4.57 -12.28 -6.38
CA GLN A 88 3.63 -11.18 -6.17
C GLN A 88 4.36 -9.89 -5.83
N LYS A 89 5.36 -9.92 -4.93
CA LYS A 89 6.20 -8.75 -4.62
C LYS A 89 6.83 -8.14 -5.87
N THR A 90 7.39 -8.97 -6.75
CA THR A 90 8.00 -8.52 -8.01
C THR A 90 6.98 -7.83 -8.91
N LYS A 91 5.79 -8.41 -9.07
CA LYS A 91 4.71 -7.79 -9.85
C LYS A 91 4.25 -6.46 -9.27
N LEU A 92 4.00 -6.42 -7.96
CA LEU A 92 3.56 -5.20 -7.27
C LEU A 92 4.62 -4.09 -7.33
N THR A 93 5.90 -4.42 -7.24
CA THR A 93 7.00 -3.47 -7.40
C THR A 93 7.02 -2.84 -8.78
N ALA A 94 6.84 -3.64 -9.84
CA ALA A 94 6.74 -3.13 -11.21
C ALA A 94 5.52 -2.22 -11.39
N ILE A 95 4.38 -2.59 -10.81
CA ILE A 95 3.14 -1.79 -10.83
C ILE A 95 3.36 -0.45 -10.12
N ALA A 96 3.97 -0.46 -8.93
CA ALA A 96 4.25 0.75 -8.17
C ALA A 96 5.18 1.71 -8.93
N SER A 97 6.21 1.20 -9.58
CA SER A 97 7.14 1.99 -10.40
C SER A 97 6.44 2.63 -11.60
N SER A 98 5.59 1.88 -12.30
CA SER A 98 4.79 2.40 -13.41
C SER A 98 3.80 3.46 -12.95
N ALA A 99 3.11 3.22 -11.84
CA ALA A 99 2.18 4.19 -11.25
C ALA A 99 2.89 5.48 -10.84
N LYS A 100 4.06 5.38 -10.23
CA LYS A 100 4.88 6.54 -9.84
C LYS A 100 5.31 7.38 -11.05
N SER A 101 5.65 6.74 -12.15
CA SER A 101 5.91 7.43 -13.43
C SER A 101 4.65 8.17 -13.93
N GLY A 102 3.47 7.59 -13.76
CA GLY A 102 2.19 8.22 -14.07
C GLY A 102 1.91 9.46 -13.23
N VAL A 103 2.29 9.46 -11.94
CA VAL A 103 2.18 10.65 -11.05
C VAL A 103 3.03 11.82 -11.59
N GLY A 104 4.16 11.54 -12.20
CA GLY A 104 5.03 12.55 -12.81
C GLY A 104 4.59 13.03 -14.21
N ASN A 105 3.59 12.43 -14.80
CA ASN A 105 3.15 12.75 -16.16
C ASN A 105 2.35 14.06 -16.18
N THR A 106 2.72 14.98 -17.06
CA THR A 106 2.06 16.29 -17.19
C THR A 106 0.89 16.31 -18.19
N ASP A 107 0.76 15.28 -19.00
CA ASP A 107 -0.36 15.11 -19.93
C ASP A 107 -1.52 14.37 -19.22
N LEU A 108 -2.72 14.97 -19.24
CA LEU A 108 -3.88 14.44 -18.55
C LEU A 108 -4.27 13.05 -19.07
N ALA A 109 -4.37 12.89 -20.39
CA ALA A 109 -4.79 11.62 -20.99
C ALA A 109 -3.77 10.48 -20.70
N ALA A 110 -2.47 10.81 -20.74
CA ALA A 110 -1.43 9.86 -20.41
C ALA A 110 -1.43 9.49 -18.91
N ALA A 111 -1.66 10.45 -18.03
CA ALA A 111 -1.80 10.19 -16.59
C ALA A 111 -3.05 9.34 -16.27
N GLN A 112 -4.19 9.64 -16.89
CA GLN A 112 -5.41 8.82 -16.76
C GLN A 112 -5.20 7.40 -17.28
N LYS A 113 -4.49 7.24 -18.41
CA LYS A 113 -4.15 5.91 -18.94
C LYS A 113 -3.26 5.14 -17.95
N ALA A 114 -2.21 5.77 -17.43
CA ALA A 114 -1.34 5.16 -16.43
C ALA A 114 -2.13 4.70 -15.19
N ALA A 115 -3.09 5.50 -14.75
CA ALA A 115 -3.98 5.18 -13.63
C ALA A 115 -4.87 3.98 -13.94
N LYS A 116 -5.46 3.92 -15.13
CA LYS A 116 -6.26 2.76 -15.55
C LYS A 116 -5.42 1.49 -15.64
N ASP A 117 -4.26 1.58 -16.27
CA ASP A 117 -3.34 0.44 -16.39
C ASP A 117 -2.90 -0.06 -15.01
N THR A 118 -2.69 0.85 -14.07
CA THR A 118 -2.37 0.51 -12.67
C THR A 118 -3.52 -0.23 -12.00
N ALA A 119 -4.76 0.25 -12.12
CA ALA A 119 -5.93 -0.42 -11.54
C ALA A 119 -6.11 -1.84 -12.11
N ASP A 120 -5.98 -1.99 -13.41
CA ASP A 120 -6.11 -3.29 -14.10
C ASP A 120 -5.00 -4.26 -13.69
N ALA A 121 -3.75 -3.77 -13.57
CA ALA A 121 -2.62 -4.57 -13.15
C ALA A 121 -2.72 -5.03 -11.69
N ILE A 122 -3.20 -4.16 -10.78
CA ILE A 122 -3.45 -4.54 -9.38
C ILE A 122 -4.53 -5.61 -9.31
N ALA A 123 -5.62 -5.46 -10.06
CA ALA A 123 -6.70 -6.47 -10.12
C ALA A 123 -6.17 -7.84 -10.57
N ALA A 124 -5.28 -7.88 -11.56
CA ALA A 124 -4.65 -9.10 -12.04
C ALA A 124 -3.69 -9.72 -11.00
N ALA A 125 -2.95 -8.89 -10.25
CA ALA A 125 -2.01 -9.33 -9.23
C ALA A 125 -2.69 -9.77 -7.91
N SER A 126 -3.97 -9.47 -7.74
CA SER A 126 -4.76 -9.78 -6.54
C SER A 126 -5.42 -11.17 -6.58
N LYS A 127 -5.25 -11.91 -7.67
CA LYS A 127 -5.86 -13.24 -7.90
C LYS A 127 -4.96 -14.37 -7.43
#